data_0604914384476198d4dd7254029b8853
#
_entry.id   0604914384476198d4dd7254029b8853
#
_cell.length_a   1.000
_cell.length_b   1.000
_cell.length_c   1.000
_cell.angle_alpha   90.00
_cell.angle_beta   90.00
_cell.angle_gamma   90.00
#
_symmetry.space_group_name_H-M   'P 1'
#
loop_
_entity.id
_entity.type
_entity.pdbx_description
1 polymer ?
#
loop_
_entity_poly.entity_id
_entity_poly.type
_entity_poly.pdbx_seq_one_letter_code
_entity_poly.pdbx_strand_id
1 'polypeptide(L)'
;MLSLRALTSDDYQSWKRLWDGYLSFYKTELSDEITANTWRELNDSKSLITGFVAEIDSKVCGIAHCFLRPSTWHPVGYLYLEDLFVDPESRGAGVGRALLNKAAEYGREIGAERLYWITKGDNAQARVLYDSFVKGAATGFIQYEYLL
;
A
#
# COMPACT_ATOMS: atom_id res chain seq x y z
N MET A 1 9.67 16.05 10.49
CA MET A 1 10.44 14.80 10.30
C MET A 1 9.52 13.71 9.81
N LEU A 2 9.93 12.94 8.82
CA LEU A 2 9.16 11.82 8.28
C LEU A 2 9.21 10.61 9.22
N SER A 3 8.05 10.09 9.60
CA SER A 3 7.92 8.86 10.40
C SER A 3 6.88 7.92 9.82
N LEU A 4 7.03 6.63 10.09
CA LEU A 4 6.15 5.55 9.62
C LEU A 4 5.66 4.75 10.81
N ARG A 5 4.37 4.41 10.81
CA ARG A 5 3.78 3.55 11.83
C ARG A 5 2.60 2.75 11.30
N ALA A 6 2.17 1.77 12.06
CA ALA A 6 0.91 1.10 11.79
C ALA A 6 -0.26 2.10 11.88
N LEU A 7 -1.26 1.86 11.04
CA LEU A 7 -2.53 2.58 11.09
C LEU A 7 -3.29 2.20 12.38
N THR A 8 -3.97 3.16 12.98
CA THR A 8 -4.81 2.96 14.17
C THR A 8 -6.21 3.51 13.94
N SER A 9 -7.14 3.19 14.86
CA SER A 9 -8.52 3.69 14.78
C SER A 9 -8.63 5.22 14.86
N ASP A 10 -7.63 5.89 15.40
CA ASP A 10 -7.60 7.36 15.49
C ASP A 10 -7.29 8.05 14.16
N ASP A 11 -6.85 7.29 13.17
CA ASP A 11 -6.44 7.82 11.86
C ASP A 11 -7.58 8.00 10.87
N TYR A 12 -8.84 7.70 11.23
CA TYR A 12 -9.94 7.65 10.28
C TYR A 12 -10.06 8.87 9.38
N GLN A 13 -10.04 10.07 9.94
CA GLN A 13 -10.21 11.30 9.16
C GLN A 13 -9.08 11.50 8.15
N SER A 14 -7.85 11.28 8.58
CA SER A 14 -6.67 11.41 7.71
C SER A 14 -6.63 10.32 6.66
N TRP A 15 -6.91 9.07 7.06
CA TRP A 15 -7.00 7.94 6.16
C TRP A 15 -8.09 8.15 5.10
N LYS A 16 -9.29 8.55 5.52
CA LYS A 16 -10.43 8.76 4.61
C LYS A 16 -10.10 9.81 3.54
N ARG A 17 -9.47 10.91 3.94
CA ARG A 17 -9.02 11.95 3.02
C ARG A 17 -8.03 11.41 1.98
N LEU A 18 -7.05 10.63 2.43
CA LEU A 18 -6.04 10.02 1.53
C LEU A 18 -6.65 8.90 0.67
N TRP A 19 -7.55 8.12 1.23
CA TRP A 19 -8.31 7.09 0.49
C TRP A 19 -9.13 7.71 -0.64
N ASP A 20 -9.84 8.78 -0.38
CA ASP A 20 -10.60 9.51 -1.41
C ASP A 20 -9.66 10.09 -2.48
N GLY A 21 -8.50 10.59 -2.09
CA GLY A 21 -7.47 11.06 -3.02
C GLY A 21 -6.93 9.93 -3.92
N TYR A 22 -6.70 8.76 -3.35
CA TYR A 22 -6.28 7.56 -4.08
C TYR A 22 -7.33 7.13 -5.12
N LEU A 23 -8.60 7.04 -4.71
CA LEU A 23 -9.69 6.69 -5.62
C LEU A 23 -9.85 7.70 -6.75
N SER A 24 -9.75 8.98 -6.45
CA SER A 24 -9.80 10.06 -7.45
C SER A 24 -8.64 9.96 -8.45
N PHE A 25 -7.44 9.64 -7.98
CA PHE A 25 -6.28 9.44 -8.85
C PHE A 25 -6.50 8.31 -9.86
N TYR A 26 -7.13 7.22 -9.43
CA TYR A 26 -7.47 6.08 -10.29
C TYR A 26 -8.80 6.26 -11.02
N LYS A 27 -9.47 7.42 -10.88
CA LYS A 27 -10.79 7.69 -11.50
C LYS A 27 -11.81 6.59 -11.18
N THR A 28 -11.80 6.14 -9.93
CA THR A 28 -12.61 5.05 -9.42
C THR A 28 -13.53 5.56 -8.33
N GLU A 29 -14.77 5.09 -8.34
CA GLU A 29 -15.73 5.32 -7.28
C GLU A 29 -16.07 3.99 -6.60
N LEU A 30 -16.03 3.97 -5.29
CA LEU A 30 -16.44 2.83 -4.47
C LEU A 30 -17.58 3.27 -3.57
N SER A 31 -18.49 2.33 -3.26
CA SER A 31 -19.60 2.60 -2.35
C SER A 31 -19.09 2.89 -0.92
N ASP A 32 -19.89 3.60 -0.14
CA ASP A 32 -19.59 3.85 1.27
C ASP A 32 -19.48 2.55 2.05
N GLU A 33 -20.25 1.51 1.67
CA GLU A 33 -20.17 0.18 2.27
C GLU A 33 -18.80 -0.47 2.06
N ILE A 34 -18.25 -0.40 0.86
CA ILE A 34 -16.90 -0.93 0.55
C ILE A 34 -15.85 -0.18 1.37
N THR A 35 -15.91 1.14 1.41
CA THR A 35 -14.99 1.97 2.19
C THR A 35 -15.08 1.66 3.68
N ALA A 36 -16.29 1.52 4.22
CA ALA A 36 -16.50 1.14 5.62
C ALA A 36 -15.96 -0.26 5.93
N ASN A 37 -16.15 -1.21 5.01
CA ASN A 37 -15.58 -2.55 5.15
C ASN A 37 -14.05 -2.51 5.15
N THR A 38 -13.45 -1.79 4.24
CA THR A 38 -11.98 -1.63 4.17
C THR A 38 -11.44 -1.05 5.49
N TRP A 39 -12.07 -0.01 6.00
CA TRP A 39 -11.69 0.59 7.29
C TRP A 39 -11.80 -0.39 8.45
N ARG A 40 -12.88 -1.19 8.50
CA ARG A 40 -13.06 -2.22 9.53
C ARG A 40 -11.97 -3.28 9.46
N GLU A 41 -11.66 -3.78 8.26
CA GLU A 41 -10.60 -4.77 8.05
C GLU A 41 -9.22 -4.24 8.47
N LEU A 42 -8.91 -2.99 8.17
CA LEU A 42 -7.65 -2.34 8.57
C LEU A 42 -7.48 -2.24 10.09
N ASN A 43 -8.58 -2.27 10.86
CA ASN A 43 -8.56 -2.19 12.33
C ASN A 43 -8.84 -3.52 13.02
N ASP A 44 -8.99 -4.61 12.26
CA ASP A 44 -9.18 -5.95 12.83
C ASP A 44 -7.83 -6.70 12.85
N SER A 45 -7.36 -7.00 14.05
CA SER A 45 -6.10 -7.74 14.24
C SER A 45 -6.10 -9.16 13.66
N LYS A 46 -7.27 -9.70 13.34
CA LYS A 46 -7.43 -11.01 12.70
C LYS A 46 -7.52 -10.93 11.18
N SER A 47 -7.63 -9.72 10.63
CA SER A 47 -7.65 -9.51 9.19
C SER A 47 -6.27 -9.81 8.58
N LEU A 48 -6.27 -10.27 7.33
CA LEU A 48 -5.06 -10.38 6.53
C LEU A 48 -4.58 -9.03 5.97
N ILE A 49 -5.41 -7.99 6.12
CA ILE A 49 -5.11 -6.64 5.62
C ILE A 49 -4.45 -5.83 6.74
N THR A 50 -3.35 -5.17 6.40
CA THR A 50 -2.60 -4.31 7.32
C THR A 50 -2.38 -2.95 6.69
N GLY A 51 -2.61 -1.89 7.45
CA GLY A 51 -2.40 -0.51 7.01
C GLY A 51 -1.21 0.15 7.69
N PHE A 52 -0.50 0.97 6.92
CA PHE A 52 0.56 1.85 7.42
C PHE A 52 0.28 3.29 7.04
N VAL A 53 0.70 4.20 7.88
CA VAL A 53 0.65 5.64 7.63
C VAL A 53 2.04 6.24 7.69
N ALA A 54 2.25 7.24 6.85
CA ALA A 54 3.42 8.10 6.88
C ALA A 54 3.02 9.48 7.40
N GLU A 55 3.83 10.05 8.28
CA GLU A 55 3.61 11.34 8.88
C GLU A 55 4.80 12.26 8.64
N ILE A 56 4.54 13.52 8.33
CA ILE A 56 5.51 14.61 8.38
C ILE A 56 5.03 15.59 9.43
N ASP A 57 5.85 15.83 10.45
CA ASP A 57 5.55 16.74 11.56
C ASP A 57 4.17 16.47 12.18
N SER A 58 3.90 15.18 12.47
CA SER A 58 2.65 14.67 13.05
C SER A 58 1.40 14.81 12.17
N LYS A 59 1.56 15.18 10.90
CA LYS A 59 0.46 15.20 9.92
C LYS A 59 0.57 13.97 9.02
N VAL A 60 -0.45 13.13 9.02
CA VAL A 60 -0.54 11.97 8.12
C VAL A 60 -0.61 12.45 6.67
N CYS A 61 0.36 12.00 5.86
CA CYS A 61 0.54 12.43 4.48
C CYS A 61 0.65 11.29 3.46
N GLY A 62 0.62 10.04 3.93
CA GLY A 62 0.66 8.88 3.05
C GLY A 62 0.07 7.64 3.70
N ILE A 63 -0.43 6.73 2.88
CA ILE A 63 -1.01 5.46 3.31
C ILE A 63 -0.50 4.32 2.43
N ALA A 64 -0.41 3.13 3.03
CA ALA A 64 -0.18 1.88 2.32
C ALA A 64 -1.07 0.79 2.92
N HIS A 65 -1.67 -0.04 2.05
CA HIS A 65 -2.42 -1.23 2.44
C HIS A 65 -1.73 -2.46 1.87
N CYS A 66 -1.45 -3.41 2.75
CA CYS A 66 -0.83 -4.67 2.40
C CYS A 66 -1.71 -5.83 2.86
N PHE A 67 -1.63 -6.96 2.20
CA PHE A 67 -2.21 -8.17 2.73
C PHE A 67 -1.37 -9.41 2.42
N LEU A 68 -1.38 -10.32 3.37
CA LEU A 68 -0.70 -11.59 3.23
C LEU A 68 -1.51 -12.49 2.31
N ARG A 69 -0.90 -12.88 1.19
CA ARG A 69 -1.45 -13.87 0.26
C ARG A 69 -0.81 -15.23 0.54
N PRO A 70 -1.58 -16.23 1.01
CA PRO A 70 -1.07 -17.59 1.11
C PRO A 70 -0.53 -18.09 -0.22
N SER A 71 0.45 -18.98 -0.18
CA SER A 71 1.09 -19.54 -1.38
C SER A 71 1.24 -21.04 -1.23
N THR A 72 1.10 -21.76 -2.34
CA THR A 72 1.44 -23.19 -2.40
C THR A 72 2.95 -23.42 -2.45
N TRP A 73 3.75 -22.38 -2.67
CA TRP A 73 5.19 -22.44 -2.83
C TRP A 73 5.98 -21.99 -1.60
N HIS A 74 5.29 -21.45 -0.58
CA HIS A 74 5.94 -20.97 0.62
C HIS A 74 5.01 -21.12 1.83
N PRO A 75 5.51 -21.57 3.01
CA PRO A 75 4.64 -21.86 4.16
C PRO A 75 3.91 -20.64 4.73
N VAL A 76 4.47 -19.44 4.62
CA VAL A 76 3.82 -18.21 5.06
C VAL A 76 3.10 -17.54 3.89
N GLY A 77 3.74 -17.40 2.74
CA GLY A 77 3.20 -16.74 1.57
C GLY A 77 3.92 -15.46 1.19
N TYR A 78 3.22 -14.60 0.47
CA TYR A 78 3.73 -13.35 -0.09
C TYR A 78 2.96 -12.16 0.46
N LEU A 79 3.66 -11.06 0.73
CA LEU A 79 3.02 -9.81 1.09
C LEU A 79 2.71 -9.02 -0.20
N TYR A 80 1.44 -8.73 -0.43
CA TYR A 80 0.97 -7.93 -1.55
C TYR A 80 0.68 -6.50 -1.09
N LEU A 81 1.31 -5.53 -1.75
CA LEU A 81 0.99 -4.12 -1.59
C LEU A 81 -0.11 -3.75 -2.59
N GLU A 82 -1.33 -3.61 -2.09
CA GLU A 82 -2.51 -3.27 -2.91
C GLU A 82 -2.55 -1.79 -3.22
N ASP A 83 -2.44 -0.94 -2.21
CA ASP A 83 -2.62 0.49 -2.32
C ASP A 83 -1.43 1.24 -1.72
N LEU A 84 -0.95 2.24 -2.44
CA LEU A 84 0.07 3.17 -2.01
C LEU A 84 -0.32 4.56 -2.49
N PHE A 85 -0.52 5.50 -1.58
CA PHE A 85 -0.87 6.86 -1.93
C PHE A 85 -0.14 7.87 -1.05
N VAL A 86 0.38 8.90 -1.68
CA VAL A 86 1.03 10.04 -1.01
C VAL A 86 0.28 11.31 -1.38
N ASP A 87 -0.05 12.09 -0.36
CA ASP A 87 -0.65 13.41 -0.53
C ASP A 87 0.16 14.21 -1.57
N PRO A 88 -0.48 14.76 -2.61
CA PRO A 88 0.23 15.52 -3.65
C PRO A 88 1.17 16.61 -3.12
N GLU A 89 0.79 17.26 -2.01
CA GLU A 89 1.61 18.31 -1.38
C GLU A 89 2.88 17.76 -0.71
N SER A 90 2.93 16.45 -0.43
CA SER A 90 4.05 15.80 0.24
C SER A 90 4.89 14.93 -0.71
N ARG A 91 4.60 14.96 -1.99
CA ARG A 91 5.38 14.22 -2.99
C ARG A 91 6.78 14.83 -3.13
N GLY A 92 7.75 13.98 -3.51
CA GLY A 92 9.15 14.39 -3.61
C GLY A 92 9.92 14.41 -2.27
N ALA A 93 9.24 14.21 -1.14
CA ALA A 93 9.85 14.14 0.19
C ALA A 93 10.25 12.70 0.63
N GLY A 94 10.25 11.74 -0.30
CA GLY A 94 10.63 10.35 -0.01
C GLY A 94 9.57 9.50 0.68
N VAL A 95 8.33 10.01 0.82
CA VAL A 95 7.24 9.32 1.52
C VAL A 95 6.90 7.97 0.90
N GLY A 96 6.79 7.91 -0.43
CA GLY A 96 6.49 6.65 -1.13
C GLY A 96 7.55 5.57 -0.90
N ARG A 97 8.83 5.96 -0.95
CA ARG A 97 9.94 5.04 -0.66
C ARG A 97 9.92 4.58 0.80
N ALA A 98 9.61 5.48 1.72
CA ALA A 98 9.52 5.13 3.13
C ALA A 98 8.37 4.14 3.40
N LEU A 99 7.21 4.31 2.75
CA LEU A 99 6.10 3.35 2.82
C LEU A 99 6.47 1.97 2.23
N LEU A 100 7.18 1.93 1.10
CA LEU A 100 7.70 0.67 0.54
C LEU A 100 8.67 -0.03 1.49
N ASN A 101 9.59 0.72 2.11
CA ASN A 101 10.50 0.18 3.11
C ASN A 101 9.74 -0.38 4.32
N LYS A 102 8.71 0.33 4.80
CA LYS A 102 7.87 -0.12 5.92
C LYS A 102 7.13 -1.41 5.60
N ALA A 103 6.58 -1.51 4.39
CA ALA A 103 5.95 -2.74 3.92
C ALA A 103 6.95 -3.91 3.84
N ALA A 104 8.16 -3.67 3.34
CA ALA A 104 9.21 -4.68 3.27
C ALA A 104 9.68 -5.13 4.67
N GLU A 105 9.83 -4.21 5.61
CA GLU A 105 10.14 -4.49 7.01
C GLU A 105 9.07 -5.39 7.63
N TYR A 106 7.80 -5.02 7.49
CA TYR A 106 6.67 -5.82 7.96
C TYR A 106 6.66 -7.22 7.31
N GLY A 107 6.90 -7.31 6.01
CA GLY A 107 6.99 -8.60 5.32
C GLY A 107 8.05 -9.53 5.93
N ARG A 108 9.22 -8.98 6.30
CA ARG A 108 10.27 -9.74 7.00
C ARG A 108 9.83 -10.18 8.39
N GLU A 109 9.18 -9.29 9.14
CA GLU A 109 8.69 -9.58 10.49
C GLU A 109 7.70 -10.75 10.51
N ILE A 110 6.80 -10.82 9.54
CA ILE A 110 5.81 -11.91 9.44
C ILE A 110 6.35 -13.17 8.74
N GLY A 111 7.57 -13.13 8.21
CA GLY A 111 8.20 -14.26 7.53
C GLY A 111 7.72 -14.47 6.10
N ALA A 112 7.14 -13.46 5.44
CA ALA A 112 6.78 -13.54 4.03
C ALA A 112 8.03 -13.68 3.16
N GLU A 113 7.91 -14.43 2.05
CA GLU A 113 9.04 -14.66 1.14
C GLU A 113 9.39 -13.40 0.35
N ARG A 114 8.37 -12.62 -0.05
CA ARG A 114 8.54 -11.44 -0.88
C ARG A 114 7.44 -10.41 -0.65
N LEU A 115 7.77 -9.18 -0.97
CA LEU A 115 6.83 -8.08 -1.18
C LEU A 115 6.68 -7.90 -2.69
N TYR A 116 5.45 -7.79 -3.18
CA TYR A 116 5.19 -7.52 -4.59
C TYR A 116 3.99 -6.60 -4.76
N TRP A 117 3.93 -5.93 -5.89
CA TRP A 117 2.83 -5.06 -6.31
C TRP A 117 2.74 -5.03 -7.82
N ILE A 118 1.62 -4.49 -8.31
CA ILE A 118 1.39 -4.26 -9.74
C ILE A 118 1.15 -2.79 -9.99
N THR A 119 1.51 -2.32 -11.16
CA THR A 119 1.21 -0.97 -11.63
C THR A 119 0.97 -1.01 -13.13
N LYS A 120 0.29 0.01 -13.66
CA LYS A 120 0.14 0.14 -15.11
C LYS A 120 1.49 0.37 -15.75
N GLY A 121 1.75 -0.27 -16.90
CA GLY A 121 3.02 -0.14 -17.61
C GLY A 121 3.36 1.29 -18.04
N ASP A 122 2.34 2.14 -18.23
CA ASP A 122 2.48 3.56 -18.60
C ASP A 122 2.54 4.52 -17.39
N ASN A 123 2.49 4.00 -16.16
CA ASN A 123 2.63 4.82 -14.95
C ASN A 123 4.11 5.19 -14.72
N ALA A 124 4.63 6.06 -15.58
CA ALA A 124 6.06 6.39 -15.63
C ALA A 124 6.56 6.99 -14.30
N GLN A 125 5.78 7.86 -13.67
CA GLN A 125 6.18 8.51 -12.41
C GLN A 125 6.37 7.49 -11.27
N ALA A 126 5.42 6.57 -11.10
CA ALA A 126 5.52 5.53 -10.07
C ALA A 126 6.65 4.54 -10.40
N ARG A 127 6.85 4.19 -11.68
CA ARG A 127 7.89 3.26 -12.10
C ARG A 127 9.30 3.78 -11.85
N VAL A 128 9.54 5.08 -11.90
CA VAL A 128 10.84 5.66 -11.50
C VAL A 128 11.18 5.24 -10.06
N LEU A 129 10.23 5.35 -9.13
CA LEU A 129 10.42 4.89 -7.75
C LEU A 129 10.61 3.37 -7.69
N TYR A 130 9.73 2.62 -8.33
CA TYR A 130 9.73 1.16 -8.23
C TYR A 130 10.99 0.54 -8.83
N ASP A 131 11.42 0.96 -10.00
CA ASP A 131 12.63 0.48 -10.64
C ASP A 131 13.87 0.77 -9.78
N SER A 132 13.93 1.93 -9.14
CA SER A 132 15.03 2.27 -8.23
C SER A 132 14.98 1.50 -6.91
N PHE A 133 13.79 1.15 -6.43
CA PHE A 133 13.60 0.40 -5.19
C PHE A 133 14.02 -1.06 -5.34
N VAL A 134 13.60 -1.73 -6.41
CA VAL A 134 13.92 -3.16 -6.65
C VAL A 134 15.32 -3.35 -7.27
N LYS A 135 15.99 -2.29 -7.67
CA LYS A 135 17.32 -2.33 -8.31
C LYS A 135 17.39 -3.25 -9.54
N GLY A 136 16.35 -3.23 -10.35
CA GLY A 136 16.23 -4.08 -11.52
C GLY A 136 14.98 -3.80 -12.32
N ALA A 137 14.67 -4.70 -13.23
CA ALA A 137 13.47 -4.62 -14.03
C ALA A 137 12.27 -5.25 -13.32
N ALA A 138 11.06 -4.91 -13.75
CA ALA A 138 9.86 -5.64 -13.43
C ALA A 138 10.00 -7.13 -13.80
N THR A 139 9.18 -7.99 -13.17
CA THR A 139 9.33 -9.46 -13.28
C THR A 139 9.14 -10.03 -14.68
N GLY A 140 8.45 -9.31 -15.58
CA GLY A 140 8.08 -9.82 -16.90
C GLY A 140 6.83 -10.70 -16.91
N PHE A 141 6.27 -11.06 -15.75
CA PHE A 141 4.99 -11.78 -15.70
C PHE A 141 3.85 -10.89 -16.17
N ILE A 142 2.89 -11.50 -16.87
CA ILE A 142 1.67 -10.84 -17.35
C ILE A 142 0.51 -11.30 -16.49
N GLN A 143 -0.33 -10.37 -16.06
CA GLN A 143 -1.55 -10.66 -15.32
C GLN A 143 -2.74 -10.77 -16.27
N TYR A 144 -3.57 -11.77 -16.05
CA TYR A 144 -4.85 -11.95 -16.72
C TYR A 144 -5.98 -11.76 -15.73
N GLU A 145 -7.07 -11.16 -16.17
CA GLU A 145 -8.30 -11.00 -15.39
C GLU A 145 -9.48 -11.61 -16.13
N TYR A 146 -10.35 -12.23 -15.38
CA TYR A 146 -11.66 -12.68 -15.86
C TYR A 146 -12.71 -12.23 -14.85
N LEU A 147 -13.60 -11.33 -15.26
CA LEU A 147 -14.65 -10.80 -14.38
C LEU A 147 -15.70 -11.87 -14.10
N LEU A 148 -16.05 -12.05 -12.84
CA LEU A 148 -17.00 -13.03 -12.34
C LEU A 148 -18.41 -12.42 -12.21
#